data_defac53d3667015aac6ef12fa11a247d
#
_entry.id   defac53d3667015aac6ef12fa11a247d
#
_cell.length_a   1.000
_cell.length_b   1.000
_cell.length_c   1.000
_cell.angle_alpha   90.00
_cell.angle_beta   90.00
_cell.angle_gamma   90.00
#
_symmetry.space_group_name_H-M   'P 1'
#
loop_
_entity.id
_entity.type
_entity.pdbx_description
1 polymer ?
#
loop_
_entity_poly.entity_id
_entity_poly.type
_entity_poly.pdbx_seq_one_letter_code
_entity_poly.pdbx_strand_id
1 'polypeptide(L)'
;NCGGLLTPLGDPPLFMLYLRGAPFLWFLEMLPEWLFVGVVLLALYFVLDTFYYKREHPDIRVADKHEHRSLKLSGQINFVYLVGVVLAVAFVNEGYIPAMAGENAPIWMVHLRDVVLVVLAGLSLLTTNKTVRFAKNKFSWTPIVEVAILFLGIFVTMTPVLHYLQANAAALGLREIWQFYY
;
A
#
# COMPACT_ATOMS: atom_id res chain seq x y z
N ASN A 1 -1.94 8.95 -1.62
CA ASN A 1 -2.47 8.05 -2.66
C ASN A 1 -1.42 7.72 -3.72
N CYS A 2 -0.62 8.69 -4.20
CA CYS A 2 0.40 8.38 -5.23
C CYS A 2 1.43 7.33 -4.79
N GLY A 3 1.79 7.25 -3.51
CA GLY A 3 2.76 6.27 -3.00
C GLY A 3 2.30 4.82 -3.08
N GLY A 4 0.99 4.57 -3.11
CA GLY A 4 0.42 3.23 -3.17
C GLY A 4 0.58 2.51 -4.50
N LEU A 5 0.85 3.24 -5.59
CA LEU A 5 0.87 2.71 -6.95
C LEU A 5 1.99 1.68 -7.21
N LEU A 6 3.12 1.82 -6.53
CA LEU A 6 4.31 1.00 -6.76
C LEU A 6 4.26 -0.40 -6.16
N THR A 7 3.27 -0.68 -5.34
CA THR A 7 3.12 -2.01 -4.75
C THR A 7 1.65 -2.41 -4.67
N PRO A 8 1.33 -3.69 -4.82
CA PRO A 8 -0.05 -4.16 -4.68
C PRO A 8 -0.63 -3.96 -3.28
N LEU A 9 0.22 -3.69 -2.27
CA LEU A 9 -0.21 -3.46 -0.89
C LEU A 9 -0.72 -2.03 -0.64
N GLY A 10 -0.43 -1.10 -1.55
CA GLY A 10 -0.73 0.31 -1.36
C GLY A 10 -2.17 0.71 -1.70
N ASP A 11 -2.86 -0.09 -2.51
CA ASP A 11 -4.21 0.24 -2.98
C ASP A 11 -5.05 -1.02 -3.22
N PRO A 12 -6.33 -1.07 -2.78
CA PRO A 12 -7.19 -2.24 -2.92
C PRO A 12 -7.36 -2.76 -4.35
N PRO A 13 -7.60 -1.94 -5.39
CA PRO A 13 -7.66 -2.42 -6.77
C PRO A 13 -6.38 -3.09 -7.25
N LEU A 14 -5.22 -2.57 -6.87
CA LEU A 14 -3.92 -3.15 -7.23
C LEU A 14 -3.70 -4.48 -6.51
N PHE A 15 -4.15 -4.59 -5.26
CA PHE A 15 -4.13 -5.85 -4.53
C PHE A 15 -5.02 -6.92 -5.19
N MET A 16 -6.20 -6.53 -5.69
CA MET A 16 -7.06 -7.43 -6.46
C MET A 16 -6.38 -7.93 -7.75
N LEU A 17 -5.67 -7.06 -8.46
CA LEU A 17 -4.92 -7.42 -9.66
C LEU A 17 -3.78 -8.41 -9.32
N TYR A 18 -3.08 -8.18 -8.22
CA TYR A 18 -2.08 -9.10 -7.69
C TYR A 18 -2.68 -10.49 -7.36
N LEU A 19 -3.83 -10.54 -6.70
CA LEU A 19 -4.54 -11.81 -6.41
C LEU A 19 -5.02 -12.52 -7.68
N ARG A 20 -5.15 -11.81 -8.81
CA ARG A 20 -5.47 -12.37 -10.13
C ARG A 20 -4.24 -12.84 -10.89
N GLY A 21 -3.07 -12.83 -10.29
CA GLY A 21 -1.83 -13.37 -10.85
C GLY A 21 -0.85 -12.35 -11.43
N ALA A 22 -1.10 -11.05 -11.30
CA ALA A 22 -0.10 -10.04 -11.68
C ALA A 22 1.15 -10.18 -10.79
N PRO A 23 2.37 -10.25 -11.36
CA PRO A 23 3.59 -10.36 -10.57
C PRO A 23 3.80 -9.13 -9.69
N PHE A 24 4.33 -9.33 -8.47
CA PHE A 24 4.60 -8.21 -7.55
C PHE A 24 5.53 -7.16 -8.17
N LEU A 25 6.57 -7.59 -8.88
CA LEU A 25 7.55 -6.69 -9.47
C LEU A 25 7.02 -5.91 -10.68
N TRP A 26 5.95 -6.38 -11.32
CA TRP A 26 5.32 -5.67 -12.44
C TRP A 26 4.86 -4.25 -12.06
N PHE A 27 4.42 -4.05 -10.82
CA PHE A 27 4.01 -2.72 -10.34
C PHE A 27 5.16 -1.72 -10.29
N LEU A 28 6.42 -2.20 -10.17
CA LEU A 28 7.60 -1.34 -10.18
C LEU A 28 7.95 -0.82 -11.59
N GLU A 29 7.41 -1.41 -12.65
CA GLU A 29 7.58 -0.90 -14.01
C GLU A 29 6.97 0.50 -14.18
N MET A 30 5.99 0.86 -13.34
CA MET A 30 5.37 2.19 -13.31
C MET A 30 6.21 3.25 -12.55
N LEU A 31 7.42 2.90 -12.12
CA LEU A 31 8.30 3.82 -11.38
C LEU A 31 8.61 5.13 -12.14
N PRO A 32 8.88 5.14 -13.46
CA PRO A 32 9.15 6.37 -14.19
C PRO A 32 7.95 7.34 -14.19
N GLU A 33 6.74 6.83 -14.44
CA GLU A 33 5.50 7.61 -14.44
C GLU A 33 5.20 8.14 -13.05
N TRP A 34 5.39 7.29 -12.03
CA TRP A 34 5.23 7.67 -10.64
C TRP A 34 6.20 8.78 -10.23
N LEU A 35 7.47 8.68 -10.62
CA LEU A 35 8.48 9.71 -10.35
C LEU A 35 8.11 11.03 -11.05
N PHE A 36 7.69 10.98 -12.31
CA PHE A 36 7.27 12.16 -13.05
C PHE A 36 6.12 12.88 -12.34
N VAL A 37 5.04 12.17 -12.04
CA VAL A 37 3.88 12.74 -11.33
C VAL A 37 4.28 13.23 -9.94
N GLY A 38 5.07 12.47 -9.20
CA GLY A 38 5.55 12.83 -7.88
C GLY A 38 6.38 14.11 -7.87
N VAL A 39 7.31 14.25 -8.81
CA VAL A 39 8.14 15.46 -8.96
C VAL A 39 7.29 16.67 -9.32
N VAL A 40 6.35 16.53 -10.27
CA VAL A 40 5.44 17.62 -10.66
C VAL A 40 4.59 18.07 -9.47
N LEU A 41 3.99 17.13 -8.73
CA LEU A 41 3.17 17.45 -7.56
C LEU A 41 3.99 18.12 -6.44
N LEU A 42 5.20 17.61 -6.17
CA LEU A 42 6.08 18.22 -5.17
C LEU A 42 6.53 19.62 -5.59
N ALA A 43 6.84 19.84 -6.88
CA ALA A 43 7.20 21.15 -7.39
C ALA A 43 6.02 22.14 -7.27
N LEU A 44 4.82 21.73 -7.65
CA LEU A 44 3.61 22.54 -7.49
C LEU A 44 3.34 22.86 -6.02
N TYR A 45 3.42 21.85 -5.15
CA TYR A 45 3.25 22.03 -3.71
C TYR A 45 4.29 23.02 -3.16
N PHE A 46 5.56 22.85 -3.51
CA PHE A 46 6.64 23.72 -3.07
C PHE A 46 6.43 25.18 -3.51
N VAL A 47 5.98 25.41 -4.76
CA VAL A 47 5.69 26.75 -5.27
C VAL A 47 4.53 27.38 -4.50
N LEU A 48 3.43 26.63 -4.32
CA LEU A 48 2.25 27.11 -3.59
C LEU A 48 2.60 27.39 -2.12
N ASP A 49 3.26 26.45 -1.46
CA ASP A 49 3.68 26.58 -0.07
C ASP A 49 4.58 27.80 0.14
N THR A 50 5.58 27.99 -0.73
CA THR A 50 6.48 29.15 -0.69
C THR A 50 5.71 30.47 -0.90
N PHE A 51 4.71 30.47 -1.79
CA PHE A 51 3.90 31.64 -2.06
C PHE A 51 3.03 32.00 -0.85
N TYR A 52 2.36 31.03 -0.24
CA TYR A 52 1.53 31.25 0.94
C TYR A 52 2.38 31.56 2.19
N TYR A 53 3.50 30.88 2.39
CA TYR A 53 4.43 31.16 3.49
C TYR A 53 4.96 32.59 3.48
N LYS A 54 5.19 33.18 2.30
CA LYS A 54 5.59 34.58 2.19
C LYS A 54 4.52 35.57 2.63
N ARG A 55 3.24 35.16 2.59
CA ARG A 55 2.07 35.96 2.99
C ARG A 55 1.67 35.77 4.44
N GLU A 56 2.29 34.83 5.12
CA GLU A 56 2.00 34.51 6.51
C GLU A 56 2.48 35.61 7.45
N HIS A 57 1.78 35.77 8.59
CA HIS A 57 2.12 36.82 9.56
C HIS A 57 3.53 36.65 10.11
N PRO A 58 4.32 37.73 10.30
CA PRO A 58 5.71 37.66 10.76
C PRO A 58 5.90 36.84 12.04
N ASP A 59 4.97 36.92 12.99
CA ASP A 59 5.04 36.22 14.27
C ASP A 59 4.99 34.71 14.13
N ILE A 60 4.18 34.19 13.19
CA ILE A 60 4.09 32.77 12.90
C ILE A 60 5.41 32.26 12.27
N ARG A 61 5.96 33.04 11.34
CA ARG A 61 7.26 32.73 10.69
C ARG A 61 8.43 32.72 11.65
N VAL A 62 8.39 33.55 12.69
CA VAL A 62 9.41 33.57 13.75
C VAL A 62 9.25 32.35 14.66
N ALA A 63 8.02 32.00 15.02
CA ALA A 63 7.73 30.80 15.82
C ALA A 63 8.20 29.53 15.12
N ASP A 64 7.97 29.36 13.83
CA ASP A 64 8.44 28.23 13.02
C ASP A 64 9.96 28.10 13.01
N LYS A 65 10.69 29.21 12.96
CA LYS A 65 12.16 29.19 13.00
C LYS A 65 12.72 28.74 14.36
N HIS A 66 11.97 28.94 15.43
CA HIS A 66 12.38 28.53 16.78
C HIS A 66 11.97 27.10 17.13
N GLU A 67 11.00 26.50 16.44
CA GLU A 67 10.55 25.13 16.67
C GLU A 67 11.31 24.07 15.85
N HIS A 68 12.60 24.20 15.69
CA HIS A 68 13.41 23.14 15.08
C HIS A 68 13.41 21.87 15.95
N ARG A 69 12.40 21.02 15.78
CA ARG A 69 12.39 19.68 16.38
C ARG A 69 13.20 18.74 15.49
N SER A 70 14.29 18.21 16.04
CA SER A 70 15.03 17.15 15.37
C SER A 70 14.11 15.95 15.12
N LEU A 71 14.07 15.44 13.88
CA LEU A 71 13.34 14.23 13.53
C LEU A 71 13.91 13.05 14.33
N LYS A 72 13.13 12.52 15.27
CA LYS A 72 13.46 11.33 16.05
C LYS A 72 12.56 10.20 15.64
N LEU A 73 13.12 9.17 15.02
CA LEU A 73 12.41 7.94 14.70
C LEU A 73 12.29 7.08 15.96
N SER A 74 11.08 6.84 16.41
CA SER A 74 10.77 5.94 17.53
C SER A 74 10.15 4.65 16.98
N GLY A 75 10.56 3.48 17.51
CA GLY A 75 10.03 2.19 17.06
C GLY A 75 10.70 1.67 15.79
N GLN A 76 11.99 1.91 15.62
CA GLN A 76 12.78 1.50 14.45
C GLN A 76 12.65 0.01 14.11
N ILE A 77 12.45 -0.85 15.11
CA ILE A 77 12.26 -2.29 14.89
C ILE A 77 11.07 -2.59 13.95
N ASN A 78 10.05 -1.73 13.91
CA ASN A 78 8.92 -1.91 13.04
C ASN A 78 9.25 -1.75 11.54
N PHE A 79 10.34 -1.03 11.21
CA PHE A 79 10.83 -0.99 9.83
C PHE A 79 11.32 -2.36 9.36
N VAL A 80 11.95 -3.13 10.25
CA VAL A 80 12.38 -4.51 9.95
C VAL A 80 11.17 -5.39 9.66
N TYR A 81 10.12 -5.29 10.48
CA TYR A 81 8.88 -6.04 10.25
C TYR A 81 8.17 -5.58 8.97
N LEU A 82 8.15 -4.28 8.69
CA LEU A 82 7.57 -3.75 7.45
C LEU A 82 8.30 -4.28 6.20
N VAL A 83 9.63 -4.27 6.22
CA VAL A 83 10.45 -4.87 5.14
C VAL A 83 10.15 -6.36 5.04
N GLY A 84 10.05 -7.07 6.18
CA GLY A 84 9.67 -8.48 6.22
C GLY A 84 8.31 -8.75 5.58
N VAL A 85 7.30 -7.91 5.82
CA VAL A 85 5.97 -7.99 5.18
C VAL A 85 6.09 -7.82 3.67
N VAL A 86 6.81 -6.79 3.20
CA VAL A 86 7.00 -6.54 1.77
C VAL A 86 7.70 -7.74 1.10
N LEU A 87 8.77 -8.26 1.70
CA LEU A 87 9.48 -9.42 1.18
C LEU A 87 8.62 -10.70 1.19
N ALA A 88 7.81 -10.90 2.24
CA ALA A 88 6.91 -12.04 2.30
C ALA A 88 5.86 -11.98 1.18
N VAL A 89 5.25 -10.82 0.93
CA VAL A 89 4.27 -10.68 -0.16
C VAL A 89 4.93 -10.80 -1.53
N ALA A 90 6.14 -10.24 -1.70
CA ALA A 90 6.85 -10.27 -2.98
C ALA A 90 7.33 -11.67 -3.36
N PHE A 91 7.85 -12.44 -2.41
CA PHE A 91 8.59 -13.68 -2.70
C PHE A 91 7.92 -14.97 -2.18
N VAL A 92 7.01 -14.89 -1.20
CA VAL A 92 6.25 -16.05 -0.73
C VAL A 92 4.96 -16.19 -1.53
N ASN A 93 5.08 -16.64 -2.75
CA ASN A 93 3.97 -16.87 -3.67
C ASN A 93 4.25 -18.07 -4.59
N GLU A 94 3.25 -18.51 -5.32
CA GLU A 94 3.31 -19.67 -6.20
C GLU A 94 4.36 -19.53 -7.32
N GLY A 95 4.64 -18.30 -7.76
CA GLY A 95 5.64 -18.04 -8.80
C GLY A 95 7.07 -18.31 -8.36
N TYR A 96 7.39 -18.08 -7.08
CA TYR A 96 8.72 -18.33 -6.53
C TYR A 96 8.83 -19.67 -5.78
N ILE A 97 7.70 -20.15 -5.25
CA ILE A 97 7.62 -21.42 -4.51
C ILE A 97 6.60 -22.33 -5.21
N PRO A 98 7.02 -23.09 -6.26
CA PRO A 98 6.08 -23.92 -7.03
C PRO A 98 5.34 -24.97 -6.19
N ALA A 99 5.90 -25.35 -5.04
CA ALA A 99 5.26 -26.27 -4.10
C ALA A 99 3.96 -25.72 -3.48
N MET A 100 3.69 -24.42 -3.61
CA MET A 100 2.44 -23.78 -3.17
C MET A 100 1.30 -23.93 -4.20
N ALA A 101 1.62 -24.16 -5.48
CA ALA A 101 0.68 -24.16 -6.60
C ALA A 101 0.09 -25.53 -6.95
N GLY A 102 0.54 -26.63 -6.32
CA GLY A 102 0.10 -28.00 -6.67
C GLY A 102 -1.28 -28.34 -6.11
N GLU A 103 -2.12 -29.08 -6.88
CA GLU A 103 -3.37 -29.64 -6.36
C GLU A 103 -3.19 -30.52 -5.10
N ASN A 104 -1.98 -31.05 -4.90
CA ASN A 104 -1.57 -31.82 -3.74
C ASN A 104 -0.75 -31.02 -2.73
N ALA A 105 -0.70 -29.69 -2.85
CA ALA A 105 0.03 -28.85 -1.90
C ALA A 105 -0.59 -28.98 -0.50
N PRO A 106 0.21 -29.24 0.54
CA PRO A 106 -0.30 -29.31 1.90
C PRO A 106 -0.90 -27.95 2.29
N ILE A 107 -2.03 -27.97 2.99
CA ILE A 107 -2.79 -26.76 3.38
C ILE A 107 -1.92 -25.70 4.05
N TRP A 108 -0.98 -26.11 4.90
CA TRP A 108 -0.06 -25.20 5.58
C TRP A 108 0.88 -24.46 4.60
N MET A 109 1.22 -25.08 3.48
CA MET A 109 2.08 -24.47 2.47
C MET A 109 1.33 -23.45 1.62
N VAL A 110 0.06 -23.72 1.29
CA VAL A 110 -0.83 -22.77 0.61
C VAL A 110 -0.98 -21.48 1.44
N HIS A 111 -1.09 -21.63 2.77
CA HIS A 111 -1.25 -20.50 3.69
C HIS A 111 0.08 -20.01 4.30
N LEU A 112 1.23 -20.44 3.80
CA LEU A 112 2.54 -20.08 4.36
C LEU A 112 2.73 -18.56 4.44
N ARG A 113 2.36 -17.84 3.39
CA ARG A 113 2.44 -16.38 3.33
C ARG A 113 1.59 -15.75 4.44
N ASP A 114 0.36 -16.21 4.61
CA ASP A 114 -0.56 -15.66 5.60
C ASP A 114 -0.04 -15.90 7.02
N VAL A 115 0.50 -17.08 7.28
CA VAL A 115 1.15 -17.41 8.57
C VAL A 115 2.34 -16.50 8.83
N VAL A 116 3.21 -16.28 7.84
CA VAL A 116 4.37 -15.37 7.98
C VAL A 116 3.91 -13.95 8.30
N LEU A 117 2.88 -13.45 7.62
CA LEU A 117 2.34 -12.10 7.87
C LEU A 117 1.75 -11.99 9.28
N VAL A 118 0.99 -12.99 9.74
CA VAL A 118 0.44 -13.01 11.11
C VAL A 118 1.54 -13.06 12.15
N VAL A 119 2.60 -13.85 11.93
CA VAL A 119 3.75 -13.93 12.84
C VAL A 119 4.47 -12.58 12.90
N LEU A 120 4.74 -11.93 11.77
CA LEU A 120 5.38 -10.61 11.74
C LEU A 120 4.53 -9.56 12.46
N ALA A 121 3.21 -9.57 12.25
CA ALA A 121 2.29 -8.70 12.97
C ALA A 121 2.31 -8.96 14.48
N GLY A 122 2.28 -10.22 14.90
CA GLY A 122 2.38 -10.62 16.31
C GLY A 122 3.71 -10.18 16.95
N LEU A 123 4.83 -10.39 16.26
CA LEU A 123 6.14 -9.94 16.72
C LEU A 123 6.20 -8.41 16.84
N SER A 124 5.67 -7.67 15.88
CA SER A 124 5.56 -6.22 15.97
C SER A 124 4.75 -5.78 17.20
N LEU A 125 3.64 -6.44 17.46
CA LEU A 125 2.82 -6.15 18.64
C LEU A 125 3.52 -6.48 19.94
N LEU A 126 4.30 -7.54 20.01
CA LEU A 126 4.99 -7.98 21.22
C LEU A 126 6.26 -7.15 21.52
N THR A 127 7.03 -6.82 20.49
CA THR A 127 8.33 -6.16 20.65
C THR A 127 8.24 -4.64 20.69
N THR A 128 7.18 -4.03 20.13
CA THR A 128 7.02 -2.58 20.16
C THR A 128 6.64 -2.11 21.56
N ASN A 129 7.43 -1.17 22.08
CA ASN A 129 7.19 -0.59 23.41
C ASN A 129 5.78 0.05 23.48
N LYS A 130 5.07 -0.23 24.59
CA LYS A 130 3.72 0.30 24.84
C LYS A 130 3.65 1.83 24.76
N THR A 131 4.69 2.52 25.24
CA THR A 131 4.78 3.98 25.17
C THR A 131 4.85 4.48 23.73
N VAL A 132 5.61 3.80 22.87
CA VAL A 132 5.68 4.15 21.43
C VAL A 132 4.34 3.89 20.77
N ARG A 133 3.70 2.77 21.08
CA ARG A 133 2.43 2.37 20.49
C ARG A 133 1.28 3.28 20.88
N PHE A 134 1.07 3.50 22.17
CA PHE A 134 -0.13 4.18 22.66
C PHE A 134 0.08 5.68 22.95
N ALA A 135 1.24 6.08 23.52
CA ALA A 135 1.47 7.48 23.85
C ALA A 135 1.95 8.30 22.64
N LYS A 136 2.89 7.77 21.85
CA LYS A 136 3.43 8.52 20.69
C LYS A 136 2.60 8.33 19.43
N ASN A 137 2.22 7.09 19.11
CA ASN A 137 1.55 6.73 17.87
C ASN A 137 0.01 6.70 17.97
N LYS A 138 -0.54 6.81 19.20
CA LYS A 138 -2.00 6.76 19.46
C LYS A 138 -2.67 5.59 18.74
N PHE A 139 -2.04 4.41 18.78
CA PHE A 139 -2.52 3.23 18.08
C PHE A 139 -3.96 2.91 18.47
N SER A 140 -4.82 2.71 17.48
CA SER A 140 -6.18 2.20 17.62
C SER A 140 -6.45 1.14 16.54
N TRP A 141 -7.41 0.26 16.81
CA TRP A 141 -7.86 -0.74 15.84
C TRP A 141 -8.81 -0.18 14.78
N THR A 142 -9.34 1.02 15.01
CA THR A 142 -10.33 1.67 14.12
C THR A 142 -9.88 1.70 12.66
N PRO A 143 -8.65 2.18 12.30
CA PRO A 143 -8.23 2.20 10.91
C PRO A 143 -8.15 0.81 10.28
N ILE A 144 -7.78 -0.21 11.06
CA ILE A 144 -7.69 -1.59 10.57
C ILE A 144 -9.09 -2.14 10.26
N VAL A 145 -10.07 -1.87 11.12
CA VAL A 145 -11.46 -2.28 10.91
C VAL A 145 -12.07 -1.54 9.72
N GLU A 146 -11.83 -0.24 9.61
CA GLU A 146 -12.28 0.57 8.46
C GLU A 146 -11.76 0.04 7.13
N VAL A 147 -10.46 -0.25 7.06
CA VAL A 147 -9.83 -0.84 5.88
C VAL A 147 -10.40 -2.22 5.57
N ALA A 148 -10.62 -3.07 6.58
CA ALA A 148 -11.20 -4.41 6.41
C ALA A 148 -12.63 -4.33 5.84
N ILE A 149 -13.47 -3.42 6.35
CA ILE A 149 -14.83 -3.21 5.83
C ILE A 149 -14.79 -2.67 4.41
N LEU A 150 -13.88 -1.74 4.11
CA LEU A 150 -13.68 -1.20 2.77
C LEU A 150 -13.28 -2.29 1.78
N PHE A 151 -12.30 -3.14 2.13
CA PHE A 151 -11.93 -4.28 1.29
C PHE A 151 -13.10 -5.23 1.06
N LEU A 152 -13.86 -5.58 2.11
CA LEU A 152 -15.05 -6.40 1.98
C LEU A 152 -16.05 -5.82 0.98
N GLY A 153 -16.32 -4.51 1.08
CA GLY A 153 -17.19 -3.80 0.15
C GLY A 153 -16.69 -3.85 -1.29
N ILE A 154 -15.40 -3.60 -1.51
CA ILE A 154 -14.77 -3.68 -2.83
C ILE A 154 -14.86 -5.09 -3.41
N PHE A 155 -14.52 -6.13 -2.65
CA PHE A 155 -14.58 -7.51 -3.14
C PHE A 155 -16.00 -7.92 -3.52
N VAL A 156 -16.98 -7.56 -2.71
CA VAL A 156 -18.40 -7.88 -2.98
C VAL A 156 -18.90 -7.17 -4.25
N THR A 157 -18.52 -5.91 -4.46
CA THR A 157 -18.97 -5.12 -5.62
C THR A 157 -18.19 -5.43 -6.89
N MET A 158 -16.88 -5.67 -6.80
CA MET A 158 -16.03 -5.92 -7.96
C MET A 158 -16.21 -7.32 -8.54
N THR A 159 -16.51 -8.32 -7.72
CA THR A 159 -16.63 -9.71 -8.21
C THR A 159 -17.68 -9.87 -9.32
N PRO A 160 -18.93 -9.41 -9.18
CA PRO A 160 -19.93 -9.52 -10.25
C PRO A 160 -19.55 -8.70 -11.49
N VAL A 161 -18.95 -7.52 -11.30
CA VAL A 161 -18.48 -6.67 -12.41
C VAL A 161 -17.40 -7.38 -13.22
N LEU A 162 -16.43 -7.99 -12.55
CA LEU A 162 -15.36 -8.73 -13.22
C LEU A 162 -15.88 -9.97 -13.95
N HIS A 163 -16.82 -10.71 -13.37
CA HIS A 163 -17.47 -11.82 -14.05
C HIS A 163 -18.24 -11.36 -15.30
N TYR A 164 -18.98 -10.27 -15.19
CA TYR A 164 -19.69 -9.69 -16.34
C TYR A 164 -18.73 -9.27 -17.44
N LEU A 165 -17.64 -8.57 -17.11
CA LEU A 165 -16.62 -8.16 -18.07
C LEU A 165 -15.93 -9.35 -18.74
N GLN A 166 -15.59 -10.40 -17.97
CA GLN A 166 -14.99 -11.62 -18.54
C GLN A 166 -15.93 -12.32 -19.52
N ALA A 167 -17.22 -12.40 -19.19
CA ALA A 167 -18.21 -13.05 -20.05
C ALA A 167 -18.53 -12.25 -21.31
N ASN A 168 -18.46 -10.94 -21.27
CA ASN A 168 -18.91 -10.05 -22.34
C ASN A 168 -17.77 -9.23 -23.00
N ALA A 169 -16.51 -9.46 -22.66
CA ALA A 169 -15.37 -8.70 -23.16
C ALA A 169 -15.32 -8.62 -24.69
N ALA A 170 -15.60 -9.72 -25.38
CA ALA A 170 -15.62 -9.77 -26.84
C ALA A 170 -16.78 -8.95 -27.45
N ALA A 171 -17.93 -8.90 -26.76
CA ALA A 171 -19.11 -8.14 -27.19
C ALA A 171 -18.97 -6.63 -26.96
N LEU A 172 -18.19 -6.22 -25.96
CA LEU A 172 -17.90 -4.81 -25.66
C LEU A 172 -16.99 -4.16 -26.69
N GLY A 173 -16.30 -4.95 -27.53
CA GLY A 173 -15.44 -4.43 -28.60
C GLY A 173 -14.25 -3.59 -28.13
N LEU A 174 -13.90 -3.69 -26.84
CA LEU A 174 -12.79 -2.95 -26.25
C LEU A 174 -11.46 -3.57 -26.72
N ARG A 175 -10.76 -2.89 -27.62
CA ARG A 175 -9.49 -3.35 -28.20
C ARG A 175 -8.32 -2.43 -27.87
N GLU A 176 -8.61 -1.15 -27.65
CA GLU A 176 -7.61 -0.13 -27.44
C GLU A 176 -7.65 0.38 -26.00
N ILE A 177 -6.47 0.69 -25.45
CA ILE A 177 -6.32 1.10 -24.03
C ILE A 177 -7.20 2.33 -23.71
N TRP A 178 -7.27 3.29 -24.62
CA TRP A 178 -8.06 4.52 -24.44
C TRP A 178 -9.59 4.26 -24.31
N GLN A 179 -10.09 3.15 -24.88
CA GLN A 179 -11.51 2.78 -24.79
C GLN A 179 -11.95 2.37 -23.38
N PHE A 180 -10.99 2.10 -22.49
CA PHE A 180 -11.28 1.79 -21.08
C PHE A 180 -11.44 3.04 -20.21
N TYR A 181 -11.19 4.23 -20.75
CA TYR A 181 -11.26 5.49 -20.03
C TYR A 181 -12.47 6.38 -20.40
N TYR A 182 -13.29 5.95 -21.39
CA TYR A 182 -14.46 6.70 -21.88
C TYR A 182 -15.71 5.85 -21.93
#